data_1a7436a67663430d972388a8e4d90557
#
_entry.id   1a7436a67663430d972388a8e4d90557
#
_cell.length_a   1.000
_cell.length_b   1.000
_cell.length_c   1.000
_cell.angle_alpha   90.00
_cell.angle_beta   90.00
_cell.angle_gamma   90.00
#
_symmetry.space_group_name_H-M   'P 1'
#
loop_
_entity.id
_entity.type
_entity.pdbx_description
1 polymer ?
#
loop_
_entity_poly.entity_id
_entity_poly.type
_entity_poly.pdbx_seq_one_letter_code
_entity_poly.pdbx_strand_id
1 'polypeptide(L)'
;MKERQMSEKKVNWLVTDHNITVNYEGQTHIVARTGELANKLIKALKEKRMDEIPMLISTSKRIEKYSDGAFMVRDGQILVNGTPAPEVLGNKILKFSNEGLPYEPLVRFAEKLQKNPSYRSVNQLFQFLEKNDHPITESGNFIAYKKVREDFKDVHSGTFDNSPGKVVEMPRNQVNEDPNQTCSNGLHVANWDYAANFYGGGVMLEVEVDPADVVAVPVDYNQAKMRTCRYKVLGVVDRASDDSLRYTDFPKDEEEDETFCQYCGDEDCSGECEDEYPYHDEIL
;
A
#
# COMPACT_ATOMS: atom_id res chain seq x y z
N MET A 1 32.98 -41.56 -4.92
CA MET A 1 32.47 -40.22 -4.56
C MET A 1 32.85 -39.27 -5.68
N LYS A 2 31.88 -38.80 -6.47
CA LYS A 2 32.09 -37.78 -7.53
C LYS A 2 31.93 -36.41 -6.88
N GLU A 3 33.03 -35.71 -6.69
CA GLU A 3 33.01 -34.29 -6.36
C GLU A 3 32.27 -33.54 -7.45
N ARG A 4 31.16 -32.91 -7.10
CA ARG A 4 30.45 -31.96 -7.95
C ARG A 4 31.30 -30.69 -7.98
N GLN A 5 32.09 -30.50 -9.05
CA GLN A 5 32.70 -29.21 -9.35
C GLN A 5 31.54 -28.20 -9.48
N MET A 6 31.43 -27.31 -8.50
CA MET A 6 30.63 -26.10 -8.62
C MET A 6 31.30 -25.22 -9.69
N SER A 7 30.70 -25.16 -10.88
CA SER A 7 31.14 -24.20 -11.88
C SER A 7 30.99 -22.80 -11.30
N GLU A 8 32.07 -22.03 -11.23
CA GLU A 8 32.02 -20.61 -10.87
C GLU A 8 31.03 -19.92 -11.80
N LYS A 9 29.92 -19.45 -11.24
CA LYS A 9 28.91 -18.70 -11.99
C LYS A 9 29.56 -17.39 -12.46
N LYS A 10 29.73 -17.25 -13.76
CA LYS A 10 30.40 -16.11 -14.38
C LYS A 10 29.45 -14.91 -14.34
N VAL A 11 29.76 -13.91 -13.52
CA VAL A 11 29.00 -12.65 -13.44
C VAL A 11 29.81 -11.57 -14.16
N ASN A 12 29.23 -10.98 -15.17
CA ASN A 12 29.80 -9.79 -15.84
C ASN A 12 28.98 -8.56 -15.43
N TRP A 13 29.64 -7.45 -15.15
CA TRP A 13 28.96 -6.25 -14.70
C TRP A 13 29.65 -4.98 -15.20
N LEU A 14 28.84 -3.93 -15.34
CA LEU A 14 29.25 -2.58 -15.72
C LEU A 14 28.53 -1.57 -14.82
N VAL A 15 29.25 -0.58 -14.33
CA VAL A 15 28.68 0.54 -13.57
C VAL A 15 28.87 1.81 -14.39
N THR A 16 27.79 2.50 -14.69
CA THR A 16 27.77 3.83 -15.32
C THR A 16 27.36 4.88 -14.28
N ASP A 17 27.21 6.14 -14.68
CA ASP A 17 26.76 7.20 -13.79
C ASP A 17 25.30 7.03 -13.36
N HIS A 18 24.48 6.32 -14.15
CA HIS A 18 23.04 6.18 -13.92
C HIS A 18 22.64 4.77 -13.52
N ASN A 19 23.33 3.73 -14.01
CA ASN A 19 22.90 2.35 -13.88
C ASN A 19 24.05 1.40 -13.53
N ILE A 20 23.67 0.27 -12.92
CA ILE A 20 24.51 -0.92 -12.74
C ILE A 20 23.89 -2.01 -13.61
N THR A 21 24.62 -2.43 -14.64
CA THR A 21 24.22 -3.56 -15.50
C THR A 21 24.92 -4.81 -15.04
N VAL A 22 24.17 -5.87 -14.74
CA VAL A 22 24.71 -7.17 -14.32
C VAL A 22 24.18 -8.26 -15.24
N ASN A 23 25.08 -9.01 -15.88
CA ASN A 23 24.73 -10.22 -16.59
C ASN A 23 24.94 -11.41 -15.65
N TYR A 24 23.87 -12.07 -15.27
CA TYR A 24 23.86 -13.20 -14.37
C TYR A 24 23.05 -14.35 -14.98
N GLU A 25 23.65 -15.54 -15.06
CA GLU A 25 23.02 -16.75 -15.66
C GLU A 25 22.43 -16.49 -17.08
N GLY A 26 23.08 -15.64 -17.86
CA GLY A 26 22.65 -15.33 -19.24
C GLY A 26 21.54 -14.29 -19.35
N GLN A 27 21.07 -13.75 -18.24
CA GLN A 27 20.08 -12.67 -18.19
C GLN A 27 20.77 -11.33 -17.83
N THR A 28 20.37 -10.26 -18.49
CA THR A 28 20.84 -8.92 -18.19
C THR A 28 19.86 -8.22 -17.23
N HIS A 29 20.38 -7.75 -16.11
CA HIS A 29 19.64 -6.98 -15.11
C HIS A 29 20.21 -5.57 -15.06
N ILE A 30 19.32 -4.58 -15.02
CA ILE A 30 19.68 -3.16 -14.91
C ILE A 30 19.10 -2.66 -13.58
N VAL A 31 19.98 -2.11 -12.73
CA VAL A 31 19.61 -1.53 -11.43
C VAL A 31 20.02 -0.07 -11.46
N ALA A 32 19.13 0.83 -11.08
CA ALA A 32 19.45 2.25 -10.96
C ALA A 32 20.62 2.45 -9.96
N ARG A 33 21.56 3.35 -10.26
CA ARG A 33 22.73 3.60 -9.39
C ARG A 33 22.40 4.53 -8.22
N THR A 34 21.20 4.49 -7.73
CA THR A 34 20.72 5.32 -6.62
C THR A 34 20.24 4.45 -5.47
N GLY A 35 20.35 4.98 -4.25
CA GLY A 35 19.83 4.33 -3.06
C GLY A 35 20.70 3.21 -2.48
N GLU A 36 20.20 2.62 -1.40
CA GLU A 36 20.91 1.62 -0.60
C GLU A 36 21.14 0.29 -1.34
N LEU A 37 20.17 -0.11 -2.17
CA LEU A 37 20.26 -1.34 -2.98
C LEU A 37 21.46 -1.30 -3.94
N ALA A 38 21.65 -0.17 -4.62
CA ALA A 38 22.78 0.04 -5.54
C ALA A 38 24.13 -0.07 -4.79
N ASN A 39 24.21 0.55 -3.62
CA ASN A 39 25.42 0.50 -2.80
C ASN A 39 25.71 -0.93 -2.33
N LYS A 40 24.70 -1.69 -1.88
CA LYS A 40 24.82 -3.10 -1.52
C LYS A 40 25.28 -3.93 -2.71
N LEU A 41 24.71 -3.71 -3.89
CA LEU A 41 25.06 -4.44 -5.11
C LEU A 41 26.51 -4.16 -5.53
N ILE A 42 26.96 -2.89 -5.58
CA ILE A 42 28.33 -2.51 -5.92
C ILE A 42 29.31 -3.17 -4.93
N LYS A 43 28.99 -3.15 -3.64
CA LYS A 43 29.83 -3.76 -2.61
C LYS A 43 29.92 -5.28 -2.80
N ALA A 44 28.79 -5.97 -3.03
CA ALA A 44 28.78 -7.41 -3.27
C ALA A 44 29.56 -7.81 -4.52
N LEU A 45 29.45 -7.03 -5.63
CA LEU A 45 30.21 -7.26 -6.85
C LEU A 45 31.72 -7.09 -6.65
N LYS A 46 32.15 -6.03 -5.96
CA LYS A 46 33.57 -5.77 -5.65
C LYS A 46 34.18 -6.83 -4.74
N GLU A 47 33.43 -7.26 -3.73
CA GLU A 47 33.87 -8.26 -2.75
C GLU A 47 33.64 -9.71 -3.22
N LYS A 48 33.12 -9.89 -4.46
CA LYS A 48 32.84 -11.20 -5.08
C LYS A 48 31.88 -12.07 -4.26
N ARG A 49 30.91 -11.46 -3.56
CA ARG A 49 29.87 -12.17 -2.81
C ARG A 49 28.75 -12.62 -3.77
N MET A 50 29.07 -13.66 -4.56
CA MET A 50 28.25 -14.11 -5.70
C MET A 50 26.91 -14.71 -5.28
N ASP A 51 26.79 -15.23 -4.08
CA ASP A 51 25.57 -15.77 -3.47
C ASP A 51 24.53 -14.68 -3.16
N GLU A 52 24.97 -13.44 -2.94
CA GLU A 52 24.06 -12.30 -2.69
C GLU A 52 23.51 -11.69 -3.99
N ILE A 53 24.26 -11.80 -5.10
CA ILE A 53 23.90 -11.13 -6.37
C ILE A 53 22.47 -11.42 -6.81
N PRO A 54 21.96 -12.68 -6.83
CA PRO A 54 20.60 -12.96 -7.28
C PRO A 54 19.52 -12.20 -6.52
N MET A 55 19.75 -11.98 -5.23
CA MET A 55 18.83 -11.24 -4.36
C MET A 55 18.88 -9.72 -4.62
N LEU A 56 20.05 -9.21 -4.97
CA LEU A 56 20.25 -7.78 -5.19
C LEU A 56 19.79 -7.33 -6.58
N ILE A 57 19.76 -8.22 -7.57
CA ILE A 57 19.37 -7.90 -8.96
C ILE A 57 17.95 -8.30 -9.32
N SER A 58 17.29 -9.15 -8.53
CA SER A 58 15.95 -9.66 -8.86
C SER A 58 14.93 -9.32 -7.77
N THR A 59 14.02 -8.42 -8.11
CA THR A 59 12.87 -8.07 -7.28
C THR A 59 12.03 -9.29 -6.92
N SER A 60 11.77 -10.16 -7.91
CA SER A 60 11.01 -11.39 -7.68
C SER A 60 11.66 -12.24 -6.59
N LYS A 61 12.97 -12.50 -6.70
CA LYS A 61 13.70 -13.30 -5.71
C LYS A 61 13.70 -12.67 -4.32
N ARG A 62 13.78 -11.33 -4.23
CA ARG A 62 13.69 -10.63 -2.94
C ARG A 62 12.34 -10.86 -2.27
N ILE A 63 11.26 -10.60 -3.01
CA ILE A 63 9.89 -10.73 -2.52
C ILE A 63 9.58 -12.18 -2.14
N GLU A 64 9.91 -13.14 -3.01
CA GLU A 64 9.69 -14.57 -2.77
C GLU A 64 10.43 -15.07 -1.52
N LYS A 65 11.71 -14.69 -1.37
CA LYS A 65 12.50 -15.09 -0.20
C LYS A 65 11.98 -14.47 1.09
N TYR A 66 11.61 -13.19 1.06
CA TYR A 66 11.08 -12.50 2.23
C TYR A 66 9.80 -13.16 2.76
N SER A 67 8.92 -13.59 1.85
CA SER A 67 7.61 -14.15 2.16
C SER A 67 7.61 -15.69 2.32
N ASP A 68 8.77 -16.33 2.34
CA ASP A 68 8.91 -17.81 2.36
C ASP A 68 8.07 -18.49 1.25
N GLY A 69 8.00 -17.85 0.08
CA GLY A 69 7.27 -18.34 -1.10
C GLY A 69 5.77 -18.05 -1.11
N ALA A 70 5.24 -17.38 -0.09
CA ALA A 70 3.83 -16.96 -0.11
C ALA A 70 3.55 -15.91 -1.20
N PHE A 71 4.55 -15.12 -1.56
CA PHE A 71 4.49 -14.17 -2.66
C PHE A 71 5.32 -14.67 -3.85
N MET A 72 4.74 -14.55 -5.02
CA MET A 72 5.42 -14.82 -6.29
C MET A 72 5.20 -13.65 -7.24
N VAL A 73 6.22 -13.34 -8.05
CA VAL A 73 6.08 -12.38 -9.14
C VAL A 73 6.02 -13.16 -10.45
N ARG A 74 4.88 -13.10 -11.14
CA ARG A 74 4.67 -13.73 -12.44
C ARG A 74 4.11 -12.72 -13.43
N ASP A 75 4.75 -12.62 -14.59
CA ASP A 75 4.31 -11.73 -15.68
C ASP A 75 4.06 -10.27 -15.24
N GLY A 76 4.91 -9.77 -14.33
CA GLY A 76 4.79 -8.42 -13.77
C GLY A 76 3.72 -8.26 -12.68
N GLN A 77 3.00 -9.33 -12.32
CA GLN A 77 1.99 -9.30 -11.25
C GLN A 77 2.50 -9.98 -9.98
N ILE A 78 2.07 -9.46 -8.83
CA ILE A 78 2.27 -10.12 -7.55
C ILE A 78 1.11 -11.08 -7.28
N LEU A 79 1.47 -12.33 -7.01
CA LEU A 79 0.55 -13.35 -6.50
C LEU A 79 0.82 -13.57 -5.02
N VAL A 80 -0.22 -13.55 -4.22
CA VAL A 80 -0.18 -13.86 -2.78
C VAL A 80 -0.91 -15.18 -2.58
N ASN A 81 -0.20 -16.22 -2.14
CA ASN A 81 -0.74 -17.58 -2.04
C ASN A 81 -1.45 -18.06 -3.34
N GLY A 82 -0.87 -17.69 -4.50
CA GLY A 82 -1.40 -18.04 -5.82
C GLY A 82 -2.55 -17.16 -6.33
N THR A 83 -3.03 -16.20 -5.55
CA THR A 83 -4.10 -15.26 -5.96
C THR A 83 -3.49 -13.89 -6.29
N PRO A 84 -3.85 -13.24 -7.41
CA PRO A 84 -3.37 -11.90 -7.72
C PRO A 84 -3.67 -10.91 -6.60
N ALA A 85 -2.65 -10.13 -6.19
CA ALA A 85 -2.87 -8.96 -5.34
C ALA A 85 -3.63 -7.87 -6.12
N PRO A 86 -4.36 -6.96 -5.44
CA PRO A 86 -4.88 -5.77 -6.09
C PRO A 86 -3.77 -5.04 -6.85
N GLU A 87 -4.07 -4.62 -8.09
CA GLU A 87 -3.05 -4.10 -9.02
C GLU A 87 -2.25 -2.93 -8.43
N VAL A 88 -2.92 -1.94 -7.86
CA VAL A 88 -2.29 -0.75 -7.25
C VAL A 88 -1.32 -1.17 -6.14
N LEU A 89 -1.73 -2.07 -5.26
CA LEU A 89 -0.87 -2.60 -4.18
C LEU A 89 0.32 -3.39 -4.73
N GLY A 90 0.07 -4.26 -5.73
CA GLY A 90 1.11 -5.04 -6.38
C GLY A 90 2.18 -4.16 -7.02
N ASN A 91 1.76 -3.15 -7.79
CA ASN A 91 2.65 -2.19 -8.43
C ASN A 91 3.47 -1.40 -7.39
N LYS A 92 2.86 -0.98 -6.29
CA LYS A 92 3.57 -0.27 -5.21
C LYS A 92 4.63 -1.14 -4.55
N ILE A 93 4.34 -2.41 -4.27
CA ILE A 93 5.32 -3.37 -3.73
C ILE A 93 6.50 -3.54 -4.70
N LEU A 94 6.22 -3.73 -5.99
CA LEU A 94 7.26 -3.86 -7.02
C LEU A 94 8.12 -2.59 -7.12
N LYS A 95 7.49 -1.43 -7.17
CA LYS A 95 8.18 -0.14 -7.21
C LYS A 95 9.12 0.02 -6.01
N PHE A 96 8.61 -0.12 -4.79
CA PHE A 96 9.41 0.01 -3.56
C PHE A 96 10.58 -0.97 -3.54
N SER A 97 10.34 -2.23 -3.91
CA SER A 97 11.41 -3.23 -3.98
C SER A 97 12.47 -2.90 -5.03
N ASN A 98 12.08 -2.31 -6.20
CA ASN A 98 13.02 -1.90 -7.24
C ASN A 98 13.87 -0.69 -6.81
N GLU A 99 13.28 0.24 -6.10
CA GLU A 99 13.94 1.45 -5.60
C GLU A 99 14.75 1.21 -4.33
N GLY A 100 14.65 0.01 -3.75
CA GLY A 100 15.31 -0.33 -2.48
C GLY A 100 14.64 0.29 -1.25
N LEU A 101 13.39 0.73 -1.41
CA LEU A 101 12.56 1.22 -0.31
C LEU A 101 11.99 0.06 0.51
N PRO A 102 11.60 0.29 1.77
CA PRO A 102 10.99 -0.74 2.60
C PRO A 102 9.63 -1.18 2.01
N TYR A 103 9.55 -2.37 1.47
CA TYR A 103 8.32 -2.94 0.89
C TYR A 103 7.68 -3.99 1.79
N GLU A 104 8.38 -4.41 2.82
CA GLU A 104 7.97 -5.49 3.73
C GLU A 104 6.64 -5.20 4.45
N PRO A 105 6.35 -3.98 4.91
CA PRO A 105 5.05 -3.64 5.47
C PRO A 105 3.90 -3.81 4.47
N LEU A 106 4.13 -3.47 3.20
CA LEU A 106 3.13 -3.66 2.14
C LEU A 106 2.87 -5.14 1.85
N VAL A 107 3.92 -5.97 1.91
CA VAL A 107 3.79 -7.44 1.79
C VAL A 107 2.93 -7.98 2.94
N ARG A 108 3.23 -7.60 4.19
CA ARG A 108 2.42 -8.01 5.36
C ARG A 108 0.99 -7.51 5.29
N PHE A 109 0.79 -6.29 4.79
CA PHE A 109 -0.55 -5.74 4.54
C PHE A 109 -1.31 -6.58 3.51
N ALA A 110 -0.69 -6.95 2.38
CA ALA A 110 -1.31 -7.77 1.36
C ALA A 110 -1.70 -9.18 1.87
N GLU A 111 -0.86 -9.80 2.71
CA GLU A 111 -1.18 -11.08 3.36
C GLU A 111 -2.42 -11.00 4.26
N LYS A 112 -2.54 -9.92 5.03
CA LYS A 112 -3.69 -9.66 5.89
C LYS A 112 -4.92 -9.35 5.08
N LEU A 113 -4.78 -8.49 4.07
CA LEU A 113 -5.86 -8.11 3.18
C LEU A 113 -6.51 -9.32 2.50
N GLN A 114 -5.74 -10.31 2.09
CA GLN A 114 -6.27 -11.54 1.51
C GLN A 114 -7.12 -12.39 2.47
N LYS A 115 -6.97 -12.21 3.76
CA LYS A 115 -7.83 -12.86 4.75
C LYS A 115 -9.19 -12.18 4.89
N ASN A 116 -9.37 -11.01 4.28
CA ASN A 116 -10.64 -10.30 4.30
C ASN A 116 -11.67 -11.03 3.42
N PRO A 117 -12.82 -11.44 3.94
CA PRO A 117 -13.83 -12.19 3.19
C PRO A 117 -14.61 -11.32 2.19
N SER A 118 -14.48 -9.99 2.24
CA SER A 118 -15.17 -9.07 1.32
C SER A 118 -14.32 -8.82 0.07
N TYR A 119 -14.75 -9.34 -1.08
CA TYR A 119 -14.12 -9.07 -2.37
C TYR A 119 -13.94 -7.57 -2.64
N ARG A 120 -14.96 -6.75 -2.31
CA ARG A 120 -14.92 -5.31 -2.50
C ARG A 120 -13.86 -4.66 -1.61
N SER A 121 -13.82 -4.99 -0.32
CA SER A 121 -12.82 -4.46 0.61
C SER A 121 -11.40 -4.83 0.16
N VAL A 122 -11.16 -6.05 -0.31
CA VAL A 122 -9.87 -6.48 -0.82
C VAL A 122 -9.40 -5.59 -1.98
N ASN A 123 -10.28 -5.24 -2.91
CA ASN A 123 -9.91 -4.49 -4.11
C ASN A 123 -9.87 -2.97 -3.91
N GLN A 124 -10.58 -2.43 -2.91
CA GLN A 124 -10.73 -0.98 -2.72
C GLN A 124 -9.91 -0.40 -1.57
N LEU A 125 -9.59 -1.21 -0.55
CA LEU A 125 -9.01 -0.70 0.68
C LEU A 125 -7.66 -0.02 0.47
N PHE A 126 -6.74 -0.62 -0.27
CA PHE A 126 -5.40 -0.05 -0.42
C PHE A 126 -5.45 1.33 -1.10
N GLN A 127 -6.19 1.45 -2.19
CA GLN A 127 -6.34 2.73 -2.89
C GLN A 127 -7.02 3.78 -2.00
N PHE A 128 -8.01 3.36 -1.18
CA PHE A 128 -8.62 4.25 -0.20
C PHE A 128 -7.61 4.76 0.81
N LEU A 129 -6.75 3.89 1.37
CA LEU A 129 -5.74 4.27 2.35
C LEU A 129 -4.71 5.23 1.76
N GLU A 130 -4.25 4.96 0.55
CA GLU A 130 -3.28 5.81 -0.16
C GLU A 130 -3.85 7.20 -0.44
N LYS A 131 -5.09 7.28 -0.94
CA LYS A 131 -5.78 8.56 -1.22
C LYS A 131 -6.04 9.40 0.03
N ASN A 132 -6.20 8.77 1.19
CA ASN A 132 -6.57 9.42 2.45
C ASN A 132 -5.40 9.51 3.44
N ASP A 133 -4.17 9.29 2.99
CA ASP A 133 -2.93 9.39 3.79
C ASP A 133 -2.95 8.54 5.08
N HIS A 134 -3.51 7.33 5.00
CA HIS A 134 -3.49 6.39 6.11
C HIS A 134 -2.16 5.61 6.16
N PRO A 135 -1.34 5.77 7.21
CA PRO A 135 -0.08 5.06 7.33
C PRO A 135 -0.27 3.55 7.44
N ILE A 136 0.56 2.79 6.73
CA ILE A 136 0.67 1.35 6.94
C ILE A 136 1.78 1.09 7.95
N THR A 137 1.45 0.34 9.00
CA THR A 137 2.40 0.00 10.06
C THR A 137 3.36 -1.10 9.63
N GLU A 138 4.48 -1.23 10.34
CA GLU A 138 5.43 -2.30 10.06
C GLU A 138 4.80 -3.70 10.17
N SER A 139 3.78 -3.87 11.02
CA SER A 139 3.04 -5.12 11.14
C SER A 139 2.09 -5.42 9.96
N GLY A 140 1.93 -4.49 9.00
CA GLY A 140 0.98 -4.59 7.91
C GLY A 140 -0.46 -4.26 8.30
N ASN A 141 -0.68 -3.62 9.44
CA ASN A 141 -1.93 -2.95 9.77
C ASN A 141 -1.90 -1.53 9.18
N PHE A 142 -2.94 -0.76 9.40
CA PHE A 142 -2.92 0.66 9.06
C PHE A 142 -3.44 1.51 10.23
N ILE A 143 -3.05 2.77 10.21
CA ILE A 143 -3.49 3.76 11.20
C ILE A 143 -4.71 4.49 10.66
N ALA A 144 -5.68 4.69 11.51
CA ALA A 144 -6.86 5.51 11.26
C ALA A 144 -7.19 6.34 12.51
N TYR A 145 -8.14 7.24 12.37
CA TYR A 145 -8.52 8.16 13.44
C TYR A 145 -9.99 8.03 13.80
N LYS A 146 -10.28 8.34 15.07
CA LYS A 146 -11.62 8.31 15.60
C LYS A 146 -11.81 9.40 16.64
N LYS A 147 -12.88 10.17 16.49
CA LYS A 147 -13.32 11.11 17.52
C LYS A 147 -14.30 10.43 18.45
N VAL A 148 -14.07 10.55 19.75
CA VAL A 148 -14.93 10.00 20.82
C VAL A 148 -15.26 11.05 21.86
N ARG A 149 -16.17 10.75 22.77
CA ARG A 149 -16.51 11.61 23.90
C ARG A 149 -15.34 11.71 24.88
N GLU A 150 -15.37 12.69 25.78
CA GLU A 150 -14.32 12.90 26.80
C GLU A 150 -14.18 11.71 27.76
N ASP A 151 -15.25 10.93 27.95
CA ASP A 151 -15.26 9.68 28.73
C ASP A 151 -14.79 8.44 27.93
N PHE A 152 -14.19 8.64 26.76
CA PHE A 152 -13.76 7.60 25.82
C PHE A 152 -14.89 6.72 25.28
N LYS A 153 -16.14 7.09 25.47
CA LYS A 153 -17.27 6.37 24.87
C LYS A 153 -17.52 6.85 23.44
N ASP A 154 -18.02 5.96 22.60
CA ASP A 154 -18.42 6.31 21.25
C ASP A 154 -19.53 7.38 21.25
N VAL A 155 -19.51 8.27 20.25
CA VAL A 155 -20.44 9.40 20.18
C VAL A 155 -21.89 8.95 19.99
N HIS A 156 -22.13 7.89 19.23
CA HIS A 156 -23.47 7.45 18.86
C HIS A 156 -24.20 6.66 19.95
N SER A 157 -23.61 5.55 20.41
CA SER A 157 -24.26 4.67 21.36
C SER A 157 -23.86 4.96 22.81
N GLY A 158 -22.67 5.52 23.02
CA GLY A 158 -22.08 5.70 24.34
C GLY A 158 -21.74 4.39 25.05
N THR A 159 -21.71 3.25 24.33
CA THR A 159 -21.49 1.92 24.91
C THR A 159 -20.10 1.38 24.75
N PHE A 160 -19.45 1.65 23.59
CA PHE A 160 -18.10 1.16 23.32
C PHE A 160 -17.05 1.94 24.09
N ASP A 161 -16.23 1.21 24.84
CA ASP A 161 -15.10 1.77 25.58
C ASP A 161 -13.86 1.86 24.67
N ASN A 162 -13.51 3.09 24.29
CA ASN A 162 -12.37 3.41 23.45
C ASN A 162 -11.18 3.95 24.26
N SER A 163 -11.03 3.58 25.51
CA SER A 163 -9.87 3.98 26.30
C SER A 163 -8.57 3.46 25.66
N PRO A 164 -7.47 4.20 25.78
CA PRO A 164 -6.16 3.79 25.24
C PRO A 164 -5.78 2.35 25.60
N GLY A 165 -5.26 1.59 24.63
CA GLY A 165 -4.89 0.18 24.78
C GLY A 165 -6.01 -0.82 24.58
N LYS A 166 -7.28 -0.38 24.53
CA LYS A 166 -8.42 -1.26 24.33
C LYS A 166 -8.52 -1.77 22.90
N VAL A 167 -9.01 -3.00 22.77
CA VAL A 167 -9.52 -3.54 21.51
C VAL A 167 -11.04 -3.36 21.53
N VAL A 168 -11.55 -2.68 20.52
CA VAL A 168 -12.99 -2.47 20.32
C VAL A 168 -13.41 -3.36 19.18
N GLU A 169 -14.43 -4.21 19.42
CA GLU A 169 -14.89 -5.18 18.45
C GLU A 169 -16.39 -5.39 18.49
N MET A 170 -16.93 -5.80 17.36
CA MET A 170 -18.31 -6.28 17.23
C MET A 170 -18.36 -7.40 16.18
N PRO A 171 -19.39 -8.27 16.23
CA PRO A 171 -19.53 -9.33 15.24
C PRO A 171 -19.55 -8.78 13.82
N ARG A 172 -18.68 -9.31 12.94
CA ARG A 172 -18.57 -8.85 11.54
C ARG A 172 -19.90 -8.85 10.80
N ASN A 173 -20.73 -9.88 11.01
CA ASN A 173 -22.05 -10.00 10.38
C ASN A 173 -23.11 -9.00 10.87
N GLN A 174 -22.78 -8.19 11.87
CA GLN A 174 -23.61 -7.06 12.32
C GLN A 174 -23.15 -5.73 11.71
N VAL A 175 -21.98 -5.69 11.07
CA VAL A 175 -21.50 -4.49 10.38
C VAL A 175 -22.12 -4.44 8.98
N ASN A 176 -22.74 -3.31 8.65
CA ASN A 176 -23.32 -3.12 7.32
C ASN A 176 -22.21 -3.02 6.26
N GLU A 177 -22.28 -3.89 5.25
CA GLU A 177 -21.31 -3.96 4.16
C GLU A 177 -21.66 -3.06 2.94
N ASP A 178 -22.89 -2.49 2.90
CA ASP A 178 -23.31 -1.62 1.79
C ASP A 178 -22.53 -0.29 1.80
N PRO A 179 -21.65 -0.04 0.83
CA PRO A 179 -20.85 1.18 0.79
C PRO A 179 -21.66 2.44 0.49
N ASN A 180 -22.89 2.31 -0.03
CA ASN A 180 -23.75 3.44 -0.34
C ASN A 180 -24.48 3.95 0.91
N GLN A 181 -24.52 3.19 1.98
CA GLN A 181 -25.09 3.62 3.25
C GLN A 181 -24.00 4.27 4.10
N THR A 182 -24.00 5.60 4.14
CA THR A 182 -22.96 6.40 4.79
C THR A 182 -22.99 6.30 6.32
N CYS A 183 -24.18 6.31 6.92
CA CYS A 183 -24.42 6.16 8.36
C CYS A 183 -25.18 4.86 8.59
N SER A 184 -24.47 3.83 9.04
CA SER A 184 -25.04 2.50 9.26
C SER A 184 -24.29 1.78 10.38
N ASN A 185 -24.80 0.61 10.77
CA ASN A 185 -24.23 -0.18 11.85
C ASN A 185 -22.80 -0.62 11.55
N GLY A 186 -21.89 -0.41 12.49
CA GLY A 186 -20.47 -0.74 12.36
C GLY A 186 -19.56 0.20 13.16
N LEU A 187 -18.33 -0.24 13.36
CA LEU A 187 -17.30 0.60 13.96
C LEU A 187 -16.71 1.50 12.88
N HIS A 188 -16.91 2.82 13.03
CA HIS A 188 -16.40 3.80 12.06
C HIS A 188 -15.03 4.30 12.48
N VAL A 189 -14.13 4.31 11.51
CA VAL A 189 -12.80 4.96 11.56
C VAL A 189 -12.62 5.80 10.30
N ALA A 190 -11.77 6.83 10.34
CA ALA A 190 -11.65 7.79 9.25
C ALA A 190 -10.23 8.33 9.12
N ASN A 191 -9.97 9.14 8.09
CA ASN A 191 -8.78 9.97 8.04
C ASN A 191 -8.85 11.08 9.11
N TRP A 192 -7.74 11.79 9.30
CA TRP A 192 -7.64 12.84 10.29
C TRP A 192 -8.69 13.93 10.10
N ASP A 193 -8.79 14.48 8.90
CA ASP A 193 -9.62 15.66 8.64
C ASP A 193 -11.11 15.37 8.86
N TYR A 194 -11.59 14.21 8.44
CA TYR A 194 -12.96 13.80 8.72
C TYR A 194 -13.19 13.62 10.22
N ALA A 195 -12.31 12.90 10.91
CA ALA A 195 -12.46 12.64 12.34
C ALA A 195 -12.40 13.93 13.16
N ALA A 196 -11.52 14.87 12.83
CA ALA A 196 -11.38 16.15 13.51
C ALA A 196 -12.66 17.01 13.44
N ASN A 197 -13.36 16.95 12.30
CA ASN A 197 -14.56 17.74 12.06
C ASN A 197 -15.87 17.03 12.39
N PHE A 198 -15.81 15.75 12.78
CA PHE A 198 -17.01 14.92 12.98
C PHE A 198 -17.82 15.32 14.21
N TYR A 199 -17.19 15.76 15.30
CA TYR A 199 -17.85 16.06 16.57
C TYR A 199 -17.17 17.24 17.26
N GLY A 200 -17.97 18.20 17.70
CA GLY A 200 -17.48 19.38 18.44
C GLY A 200 -17.13 19.03 19.89
N GLY A 201 -15.86 19.03 20.21
CA GLY A 201 -15.34 18.58 21.52
C GLY A 201 -14.85 17.12 21.49
N GLY A 202 -14.72 16.49 22.68
CA GLY A 202 -14.25 15.12 22.82
C GLY A 202 -12.75 14.93 22.52
N VAL A 203 -12.33 13.69 22.41
CA VAL A 203 -10.95 13.27 22.30
C VAL A 203 -10.69 12.66 20.92
N MET A 204 -9.56 13.01 20.30
CA MET A 204 -9.08 12.38 19.07
C MET A 204 -8.22 11.18 19.44
N LEU A 205 -8.52 10.05 18.83
CA LEU A 205 -7.82 8.79 19.03
C LEU A 205 -7.14 8.34 17.74
N GLU A 206 -5.93 7.84 17.90
CA GLU A 206 -5.26 7.02 16.91
C GLU A 206 -5.61 5.56 17.16
N VAL A 207 -6.01 4.86 16.09
CA VAL A 207 -6.41 3.46 16.14
C VAL A 207 -5.68 2.66 15.08
N GLU A 208 -5.30 1.44 15.42
CA GLU A 208 -4.69 0.47 14.51
C GLU A 208 -5.74 -0.52 14.04
N VAL A 209 -5.82 -0.71 12.72
CA VAL A 209 -6.82 -1.57 12.07
C VAL A 209 -6.13 -2.66 11.27
N ASP A 210 -6.57 -3.91 11.44
CA ASP A 210 -6.16 -5.01 10.57
C ASP A 210 -6.95 -4.94 9.24
N PRO A 211 -6.31 -4.98 8.06
CA PRO A 211 -7.01 -4.98 6.78
C PRO A 211 -8.07 -6.07 6.65
N ALA A 212 -7.90 -7.21 7.34
CA ALA A 212 -8.88 -8.30 7.36
C ALA A 212 -10.20 -7.90 8.03
N ASP A 213 -10.17 -6.92 8.94
CA ASP A 213 -11.34 -6.52 9.73
C ASP A 213 -12.17 -5.41 9.07
N VAL A 214 -11.71 -4.83 7.96
CA VAL A 214 -12.47 -3.84 7.20
C VAL A 214 -13.65 -4.50 6.50
N VAL A 215 -14.84 -3.92 6.69
CA VAL A 215 -16.08 -4.46 6.13
C VAL A 215 -16.58 -3.65 4.95
N ALA A 216 -16.54 -2.33 5.05
CA ALA A 216 -16.97 -1.48 3.97
C ALA A 216 -16.16 -0.18 3.90
N VAL A 217 -15.82 0.19 2.66
CA VAL A 217 -15.25 1.49 2.30
C VAL A 217 -16.36 2.26 1.57
N PRO A 218 -17.05 3.20 2.23
CA PRO A 218 -18.13 3.96 1.60
C PRO A 218 -17.62 4.83 0.45
N VAL A 219 -18.45 5.03 -0.56
CA VAL A 219 -18.14 5.85 -1.75
C VAL A 219 -18.41 7.34 -1.55
N ASP A 220 -19.01 7.73 -0.44
CA ASP A 220 -19.34 9.11 -0.08
C ASP A 220 -18.21 9.83 0.67
N TYR A 221 -18.41 11.14 0.91
CA TYR A 221 -17.46 12.01 1.66
C TYR A 221 -16.01 11.92 1.17
N ASN A 222 -15.82 11.87 -0.14
CA ASN A 222 -14.51 11.66 -0.74
C ASN A 222 -13.80 10.41 -0.18
N GLN A 223 -14.60 9.41 0.23
CA GLN A 223 -14.08 8.19 0.83
C GLN A 223 -13.23 8.42 2.09
N ALA A 224 -13.60 9.37 2.94
CA ALA A 224 -12.82 9.76 4.11
C ALA A 224 -13.03 8.86 5.33
N LYS A 225 -14.06 8.01 5.33
CA LYS A 225 -14.37 7.08 6.45
C LYS A 225 -14.66 5.67 5.95
N MET A 226 -14.46 4.70 6.83
CA MET A 226 -14.75 3.30 6.56
C MET A 226 -15.42 2.62 7.76
N ARG A 227 -16.00 1.46 7.54
CA ARG A 227 -16.52 0.58 8.59
C ARG A 227 -15.63 -0.64 8.75
N THR A 228 -15.30 -0.92 10.01
CA THR A 228 -14.56 -2.11 10.41
C THR A 228 -15.35 -2.86 11.50
N CYS A 229 -15.04 -4.12 11.71
CA CYS A 229 -15.60 -4.89 12.82
C CYS A 229 -14.67 -4.89 14.05
N ARG A 230 -13.43 -4.42 13.93
CA ARG A 230 -12.44 -4.41 15.00
C ARG A 230 -11.35 -3.38 14.77
N TYR A 231 -10.85 -2.76 15.85
CA TYR A 231 -9.63 -1.96 15.88
C TYR A 231 -9.03 -1.97 17.28
N LYS A 232 -7.76 -1.61 17.38
CA LYS A 232 -7.06 -1.36 18.65
C LYS A 232 -6.83 0.13 18.82
N VAL A 233 -7.19 0.66 19.98
CA VAL A 233 -6.91 2.05 20.34
C VAL A 233 -5.45 2.16 20.78
N LEU A 234 -4.67 2.97 20.08
CA LEU A 234 -3.26 3.20 20.41
C LEU A 234 -3.13 4.28 21.46
N GLY A 235 -3.82 5.39 21.31
CA GLY A 235 -3.75 6.50 22.24
C GLY A 235 -4.54 7.73 21.82
N VAL A 236 -4.43 8.76 22.63
CA VAL A 236 -4.90 10.10 22.31
C VAL A 236 -3.84 10.78 21.44
N VAL A 237 -4.28 11.44 20.37
CA VAL A 237 -3.38 12.13 19.45
C VAL A 237 -3.82 13.57 19.24
N ASP A 238 -2.83 14.48 19.18
CA ASP A 238 -2.98 15.86 18.77
C ASP A 238 -2.05 16.10 17.57
N ARG A 239 -2.56 16.71 16.51
CA ARG A 239 -1.79 16.99 15.29
C ARG A 239 -0.51 17.80 15.55
N ALA A 240 -0.52 18.62 16.61
CA ALA A 240 0.66 19.42 17.01
C ALA A 240 1.84 18.58 17.55
N SER A 241 1.61 17.33 17.93
CA SER A 241 2.65 16.44 18.50
C SER A 241 3.20 15.40 17.52
N ASP A 242 2.71 15.40 16.28
CA ASP A 242 2.95 14.29 15.35
C ASP A 242 4.03 14.64 14.31
N ASP A 243 5.24 14.84 14.81
CA ASP A 243 6.48 14.96 14.01
C ASP A 243 7.15 13.58 13.80
N SER A 244 6.48 12.49 14.12
CA SER A 244 6.99 11.14 13.90
C SER A 244 6.96 10.80 12.41
N LEU A 245 8.09 10.37 11.84
CA LEU A 245 8.21 9.81 10.51
C LEU A 245 7.18 8.68 10.33
N ARG A 246 6.17 8.93 9.50
CA ARG A 246 5.17 7.94 9.13
C ARG A 246 5.65 7.20 7.89
N TYR A 247 5.25 5.96 7.76
CA TYR A 247 5.58 5.15 6.58
C TYR A 247 5.04 5.76 5.26
N THR A 248 4.08 6.69 5.34
CA THR A 248 3.53 7.47 4.21
C THR A 248 4.31 8.74 3.89
N ASP A 249 5.34 9.11 4.67
CA ASP A 249 6.20 10.27 4.36
C ASP A 249 7.20 9.97 3.22
N PHE A 250 7.01 8.85 2.52
CA PHE A 250 7.65 8.65 1.23
C PHE A 250 7.09 9.65 0.21
N PRO A 251 7.92 10.14 -0.72
CA PRO A 251 7.45 11.04 -1.75
C PRO A 251 6.18 10.46 -2.37
N LYS A 252 5.08 11.21 -2.28
CA LYS A 252 3.91 10.90 -3.10
C LYS A 252 4.46 10.88 -4.51
N ASP A 253 4.14 9.85 -5.27
CA ASP A 253 4.33 9.92 -6.70
C ASP A 253 3.65 11.23 -7.08
N GLU A 254 4.43 12.26 -7.48
CA GLU A 254 3.85 13.38 -8.20
C GLU A 254 3.11 12.65 -9.31
N GLU A 255 1.75 12.64 -9.23
CA GLU A 255 0.96 12.35 -10.40
C GLU A 255 1.55 13.33 -11.41
N GLU A 256 2.40 12.82 -12.30
CA GLU A 256 2.67 13.52 -13.54
C GLU A 256 1.26 13.71 -14.08
N ASP A 257 0.78 14.93 -13.89
CA ASP A 257 -0.42 15.42 -14.55
C ASP A 257 -0.03 15.39 -16.03
N GLU A 258 -0.01 14.17 -16.58
CA GLU A 258 0.04 13.97 -18.01
C GLU A 258 -1.27 14.56 -18.51
N THR A 259 -1.21 15.87 -18.72
CA THR A 259 -2.27 16.65 -19.38
C THR A 259 -2.30 16.27 -20.84
N PHE A 260 -2.48 14.97 -21.10
CA PHE A 260 -2.83 14.52 -22.44
C PHE A 260 -4.27 14.92 -22.71
N CYS A 261 -4.46 15.59 -23.81
CA CYS A 261 -5.81 15.87 -24.28
C CYS A 261 -6.59 14.56 -24.45
N GLN A 262 -7.72 14.43 -23.78
CA GLN A 262 -8.56 13.21 -23.84
C GLN A 262 -9.10 12.90 -25.25
N TYR A 263 -9.01 13.86 -26.20
CA TYR A 263 -9.51 13.72 -27.55
C TYR A 263 -8.42 13.40 -28.58
N CYS A 264 -7.26 14.03 -28.51
CA CYS A 264 -6.18 13.84 -29.48
C CYS A 264 -4.92 13.17 -28.90
N GLY A 265 -4.79 13.07 -27.59
CA GLY A 265 -3.62 12.47 -26.93
C GLY A 265 -2.35 13.35 -26.96
N ASP A 266 -2.47 14.64 -27.26
CA ASP A 266 -1.33 15.55 -27.38
C ASP A 266 -1.12 16.35 -26.08
N GLU A 267 0.14 16.44 -25.61
CA GLU A 267 0.52 17.17 -24.39
C GLU A 267 0.33 18.70 -24.54
N ASP A 268 0.49 19.23 -25.75
CA ASP A 268 0.40 20.66 -26.07
C ASP A 268 -0.93 21.05 -26.75
N CYS A 269 -1.99 20.28 -26.49
CA CYS A 269 -3.30 20.52 -27.12
C CYS A 269 -3.88 21.88 -26.76
N SER A 270 -4.15 22.71 -27.79
CA SER A 270 -4.77 24.03 -27.64
C SER A 270 -6.24 24.03 -27.23
N GLY A 271 -6.85 22.84 -27.08
CA GLY A 271 -8.29 22.68 -26.75
C GLY A 271 -9.22 22.73 -27.93
N GLU A 272 -8.75 22.98 -29.17
CA GLU A 272 -9.58 23.08 -30.37
C GLU A 272 -10.03 21.72 -30.93
N CYS A 273 -9.53 20.60 -30.37
CA CYS A 273 -9.88 19.27 -30.88
C CYS A 273 -11.26 18.75 -30.42
N GLU A 274 -11.93 19.41 -29.51
CA GLU A 274 -13.33 19.09 -29.14
C GLU A 274 -14.31 19.28 -30.33
N ASP A 275 -13.98 20.20 -31.23
CA ASP A 275 -14.86 20.53 -32.36
C ASP A 275 -14.68 19.60 -33.58
N GLU A 276 -13.59 18.82 -33.63
CA GLU A 276 -13.25 17.94 -34.77
C GLU A 276 -13.81 16.52 -34.65
N TYR A 277 -14.26 16.09 -33.45
CA TYR A 277 -14.81 14.75 -33.20
C TYR A 277 -16.15 14.84 -32.46
N PRO A 278 -17.26 15.18 -33.16
CA PRO A 278 -18.58 15.13 -32.55
C PRO A 278 -18.94 13.68 -32.24
N TYR A 279 -19.33 13.42 -31.00
CA TYR A 279 -19.85 12.15 -30.53
C TYR A 279 -20.91 11.62 -31.49
N HIS A 280 -20.69 10.49 -32.12
CA HIS A 280 -21.76 9.67 -32.66
C HIS A 280 -22.40 8.88 -31.51
N ASP A 281 -23.45 9.48 -30.91
CA ASP A 281 -24.49 8.73 -30.24
C ASP A 281 -25.25 7.96 -31.31
N GLU A 282 -24.86 6.72 -31.53
CA GLU A 282 -25.72 5.67 -32.08
C GLU A 282 -25.08 4.32 -31.78
N ILE A 283 -25.63 3.62 -30.78
CA ILE A 283 -25.90 2.18 -30.89
C ILE A 283 -26.97 1.82 -29.84
N LEU A 284 -28.04 1.32 -30.35
CA LEU A 284 -29.21 0.65 -29.77
C LEU A 284 -28.91 -0.39 -28.68
#